data_57d7cb9270afa980db23f319f143024e
#
_entry.id   57d7cb9270afa980db23f319f143024e
#
_cell.length_a   1.000
_cell.length_b   1.000
_cell.length_c   1.000
_cell.angle_alpha   90.00
_cell.angle_beta   90.00
_cell.angle_gamma   90.00
#
_symmetry.space_group_name_H-M   'P 1'
#
loop_
_entity.id
_entity.type
_entity.pdbx_description
1 polymer ?
#
loop_
_entity_poly.entity_id
_entity_poly.type
_entity_poly.pdbx_seq_one_letter_code
_entity_poly.pdbx_strand_id
1 'polypeptide(L)'
;MSSSPTPSNAELEMLKCLWRHGACSARELHNSVGPALDWSYSSTRKTLERMVDKGLVAEDSVHGLNVYRAKVGKLATLAALSADFARRVLEIDGPLPVQTFADSRLLSEGEIEQLEALLRASDAEDRS
;
A
#
# COMPACT_ATOMS: atom_id res chain seq x y z
N MET A 1 21.13 -4.15 -1.17
CA MET A 1 19.87 -4.51 -1.57
C MET A 1 18.80 -4.14 -0.64
N SER A 2 18.01 -3.27 -1.04
CA SER A 2 16.90 -2.95 -0.19
C SER A 2 15.64 -3.39 -0.89
N SER A 3 14.95 -4.32 -0.30
CA SER A 3 13.62 -4.59 -0.74
C SER A 3 12.72 -3.50 -0.17
N SER A 4 11.70 -3.15 -0.90
CA SER A 4 10.70 -2.23 -0.39
C SER A 4 10.04 -2.86 0.84
N PRO A 5 9.73 -2.06 1.86
CA PRO A 5 9.04 -2.60 3.02
C PRO A 5 7.68 -3.17 2.61
N THR A 6 7.32 -4.28 3.23
CA THR A 6 6.05 -4.95 2.95
C THR A 6 5.04 -4.59 4.03
N PRO A 7 3.93 -3.94 3.67
CA PRO A 7 2.92 -3.61 4.66
C PRO A 7 2.12 -4.84 5.09
N SER A 8 1.72 -4.86 6.35
CA SER A 8 0.75 -5.83 6.84
C SER A 8 -0.64 -5.46 6.29
N ASN A 9 -1.63 -6.35 6.50
CA ASN A 9 -2.99 -6.05 6.05
C ASN A 9 -3.53 -4.75 6.63
N ALA A 10 -3.32 -4.52 7.92
CA ALA A 10 -3.80 -3.30 8.56
C ALA A 10 -3.04 -2.08 8.06
N GLU A 11 -1.74 -2.21 7.88
CA GLU A 11 -0.92 -1.12 7.34
C GLU A 11 -1.33 -0.77 5.91
N LEU A 12 -1.72 -1.78 5.13
CA LEU A 12 -2.20 -1.56 3.77
C LEU A 12 -3.50 -0.74 3.79
N GLU A 13 -4.40 -0.99 4.75
CA GLU A 13 -5.63 -0.18 4.86
C GLU A 13 -5.31 1.29 5.13
N MET A 14 -4.30 1.54 5.97
CA MET A 14 -3.82 2.90 6.20
C MET A 14 -3.28 3.54 4.92
N LEU A 15 -2.45 2.80 4.19
CA LEU A 15 -1.90 3.29 2.93
C LEU A 15 -2.98 3.59 1.90
N LYS A 16 -4.00 2.74 1.80
CA LYS A 16 -5.12 2.97 0.88
C LYS A 16 -5.81 4.29 1.19
N CYS A 17 -6.00 4.59 2.48
CA CYS A 17 -6.59 5.84 2.90
C CYS A 17 -5.72 7.04 2.48
N LEU A 18 -4.41 6.93 2.70
CA LEU A 18 -3.48 8.00 2.34
C LEU A 18 -3.40 8.19 0.82
N TRP A 19 -3.41 7.10 0.06
CA TRP A 19 -3.40 7.21 -1.40
C TRP A 19 -4.68 7.85 -1.93
N ARG A 20 -5.81 7.60 -1.25
CA ARG A 20 -7.11 8.11 -1.69
C ARG A 20 -7.31 9.57 -1.32
N HIS A 21 -6.88 9.96 -0.13
CA HIS A 21 -7.18 11.28 0.43
C HIS A 21 -5.97 12.22 0.54
N GLY A 22 -4.76 11.72 0.35
CA GLY A 22 -3.55 12.51 0.58
C GLY A 22 -3.18 12.51 2.05
N ALA A 23 -2.36 13.48 2.46
CA ALA A 23 -1.89 13.54 3.84
C ALA A 23 -3.05 13.67 4.83
N CYS A 24 -3.00 12.90 5.89
CA CYS A 24 -4.04 12.84 6.92
C CYS A 24 -3.42 12.86 8.31
N SER A 25 -4.14 13.43 9.27
CA SER A 25 -3.77 13.32 10.68
C SER A 25 -4.09 11.91 11.19
N ALA A 26 -3.53 11.56 12.34
CA ALA A 26 -3.82 10.27 12.97
C ALA A 26 -5.31 10.12 13.24
N ARG A 27 -5.97 11.20 13.65
CA ARG A 27 -7.41 11.16 13.93
C ARG A 27 -8.22 10.91 12.65
N GLU A 28 -7.84 11.57 11.56
CA GLU A 28 -8.52 11.36 10.29
C GLU A 28 -8.35 9.93 9.80
N LEU A 29 -7.15 9.38 9.92
CA LEU A 29 -6.89 7.98 9.56
C LEU A 29 -7.70 7.04 10.44
N HIS A 30 -7.74 7.29 11.74
CA HIS A 30 -8.52 6.46 12.65
C HIS A 30 -10.00 6.48 12.31
N ASN A 31 -10.54 7.66 12.00
CA ASN A 31 -11.95 7.78 11.65
C ASN A 31 -12.28 7.00 10.37
N SER A 32 -11.32 6.92 9.45
CA SER A 32 -11.54 6.20 8.18
C SER A 32 -11.36 4.70 8.30
N VAL A 33 -10.33 4.24 9.00
CA VAL A 33 -9.99 2.81 9.02
C VAL A 33 -10.27 2.11 10.34
N GLY A 34 -10.33 2.86 11.44
CA GLY A 34 -10.52 2.28 12.76
C GLY A 34 -11.77 1.42 12.89
N PRO A 35 -12.94 1.90 12.42
CA PRO A 35 -14.17 1.09 12.53
C PRO A 35 -14.08 -0.24 11.80
N ALA A 36 -13.48 -0.27 10.62
CA ALA A 36 -13.34 -1.51 9.85
C ALA A 36 -12.39 -2.50 10.52
N LEU A 37 -11.38 -1.99 11.22
CA LEU A 37 -10.40 -2.82 11.92
C LEU A 37 -10.77 -3.06 13.38
N ASP A 38 -11.85 -2.45 13.85
CA ASP A 38 -12.27 -2.50 15.25
C ASP A 38 -11.14 -2.11 16.20
N TRP A 39 -10.47 -1.00 15.88
CA TRP A 39 -9.30 -0.54 16.61
C TRP A 39 -9.58 0.65 17.51
N SER A 40 -8.86 0.71 18.64
CA SER A 40 -8.80 1.92 19.44
C SER A 40 -7.89 2.94 18.75
N TYR A 41 -8.03 4.20 19.13
CA TYR A 41 -7.15 5.26 18.62
C TYR A 41 -5.70 4.98 18.98
N SER A 42 -5.46 4.42 20.17
CA SER A 42 -4.12 4.04 20.59
C SER A 42 -3.49 3.02 19.63
N SER A 43 -4.27 2.05 19.17
CA SER A 43 -3.79 1.05 18.22
C SER A 43 -3.45 1.69 16.88
N THR A 44 -4.27 2.64 16.43
CA THR A 44 -4.00 3.38 15.20
C THR A 44 -2.67 4.14 15.32
N ARG A 45 -2.45 4.82 16.45
CA ARG A 45 -1.22 5.58 16.65
C ARG A 45 0.01 4.70 16.69
N LYS A 46 -0.06 3.56 17.36
CA LYS A 46 1.07 2.63 17.44
C LYS A 46 1.40 2.04 16.07
N THR A 47 0.38 1.76 15.28
CA THR A 47 0.59 1.26 13.92
C THR A 47 1.27 2.32 13.06
N LEU A 48 0.85 3.59 13.18
CA LEU A 48 1.48 4.69 12.44
C LEU A 48 2.94 4.86 12.83
N GLU A 49 3.26 4.74 14.12
CA GLU A 49 4.65 4.80 14.56
C GLU A 49 5.50 3.72 13.91
N ARG A 50 4.99 2.49 13.85
CA ARG A 50 5.69 1.40 13.18
C ARG A 50 5.84 1.65 11.68
N MET A 51 4.81 2.23 11.05
CA MET A 51 4.87 2.53 9.63
C MET A 51 5.92 3.59 9.32
N VAL A 52 6.08 4.57 10.21
CA VAL A 52 7.16 5.54 10.08
C VAL A 52 8.51 4.84 10.15
N ASP A 53 8.69 3.97 11.15
CA ASP A 53 9.94 3.23 11.32
C ASP A 53 10.25 2.33 10.14
N LYS A 54 9.23 1.74 9.53
CA LYS A 54 9.39 0.85 8.37
C LYS A 54 9.60 1.62 7.07
N GLY A 55 9.41 2.93 7.08
CA GLY A 55 9.55 3.73 5.86
C GLY A 55 8.33 3.71 4.94
N LEU A 56 7.19 3.29 5.46
CA LEU A 56 5.95 3.27 4.67
C LEU A 56 5.28 4.64 4.61
N VAL A 57 5.40 5.42 5.69
CA VAL A 57 4.82 6.77 5.77
C VAL A 57 5.84 7.72 6.35
N ALA A 58 5.66 9.01 6.06
CA ALA A 58 6.39 10.09 6.68
C ALA A 58 5.45 10.91 7.54
N GLU A 59 5.96 11.40 8.66
CA GLU A 59 5.23 12.28 9.55
C GLU A 59 5.72 13.70 9.34
N ASP A 60 4.82 14.63 9.05
CA ASP A 60 5.13 16.04 8.87
C ASP A 60 4.29 16.87 9.82
N SER A 61 4.78 18.06 10.18
CA SER A 61 4.02 18.98 10.99
C SER A 61 3.49 20.11 10.10
N VAL A 62 2.16 20.30 10.12
CA VAL A 62 1.51 21.35 9.36
C VAL A 62 0.65 22.14 10.33
N HIS A 63 0.97 23.42 10.51
CA HIS A 63 0.26 24.31 11.44
C HIS A 63 0.17 23.73 12.85
N GLY A 64 1.26 23.10 13.32
CA GLY A 64 1.30 22.52 14.66
C GLY A 64 0.59 21.18 14.78
N LEU A 65 0.05 20.65 13.71
CA LEU A 65 -0.63 19.37 13.70
C LEU A 65 0.20 18.34 12.93
N ASN A 66 0.36 17.16 13.49
CA ASN A 66 1.09 16.10 12.82
C ASN A 66 0.21 15.44 11.75
N VAL A 67 0.73 15.35 10.55
CA VAL A 67 0.05 14.67 9.44
C VAL A 67 0.98 13.59 8.89
N TYR A 68 0.38 12.57 8.32
CA TYR A 68 1.11 11.44 7.74
C TYR A 68 0.85 11.40 6.25
N ARG A 69 1.88 11.07 5.47
CA ARG A 69 1.76 10.88 4.04
C ARG A 69 2.42 9.58 3.64
N ALA A 70 1.95 8.95 2.57
CA ALA A 70 2.55 7.73 2.08
C ALA A 70 3.93 8.02 1.49
N LYS A 71 4.92 7.23 1.87
CA LYS A 71 6.26 7.31 1.28
C LYS A 71 6.43 6.29 0.15
N VAL A 72 5.53 5.33 0.06
CA VAL A 72 5.58 4.29 -0.97
C VAL A 72 4.46 4.56 -1.97
N GLY A 73 4.72 4.31 -3.23
CA GLY A 73 3.76 4.55 -4.30
C GLY A 73 2.68 3.48 -4.33
N LYS A 74 1.47 3.89 -4.70
CA LYS A 74 0.32 2.99 -4.77
C LYS A 74 0.56 1.81 -5.70
N LEU A 75 0.91 2.07 -6.95
CA LEU A 75 1.04 1.02 -7.94
C LEU A 75 2.24 0.12 -7.68
N ALA A 76 3.37 0.70 -7.27
CA ALA A 76 4.56 -0.09 -6.95
C ALA A 76 4.29 -1.03 -5.78
N THR A 77 3.59 -0.55 -4.75
CA THR A 77 3.25 -1.36 -3.59
C THR A 77 2.29 -2.49 -3.96
N LEU A 78 1.24 -2.16 -4.73
CA LEU A 78 0.26 -3.17 -5.15
C LEU A 78 0.89 -4.20 -6.08
N ALA A 79 1.80 -3.79 -6.96
CA ALA A 79 2.50 -4.71 -7.84
C ALA A 79 3.34 -5.69 -7.02
N ALA A 80 4.09 -5.18 -6.04
CA ALA A 80 4.93 -6.02 -5.21
C ALA A 80 4.11 -7.03 -4.38
N LEU A 81 3.00 -6.56 -3.79
CA LEU A 81 2.13 -7.43 -3.00
C LEU A 81 1.45 -8.48 -3.87
N SER A 82 0.97 -8.09 -5.06
CA SER A 82 0.31 -9.01 -5.98
C SER A 82 1.27 -10.09 -6.48
N ALA A 83 2.47 -9.68 -6.87
CA ALA A 83 3.49 -10.62 -7.36
C ALA A 83 3.90 -11.60 -6.26
N ASP A 84 4.08 -11.10 -5.06
CA ASP A 84 4.47 -11.92 -3.92
C ASP A 84 3.35 -12.92 -3.57
N PHE A 85 2.11 -12.47 -3.56
CA PHE A 85 0.96 -13.35 -3.31
C PHE A 85 0.86 -14.44 -4.37
N ALA A 86 0.99 -14.08 -5.64
CA ALA A 86 0.90 -15.02 -6.75
C ALA A 86 1.99 -16.09 -6.62
N ARG A 87 3.21 -15.66 -6.30
CA ARG A 87 4.34 -16.59 -6.20
C ARG A 87 4.26 -17.46 -4.95
N ARG A 88 4.00 -16.87 -3.78
CA ARG A 88 4.04 -17.61 -2.52
C ARG A 88 2.79 -18.40 -2.23
N VAL A 89 1.63 -17.88 -2.59
CA VAL A 89 0.34 -18.46 -2.22
C VAL A 89 -0.23 -19.31 -3.34
N LEU A 90 -0.19 -18.80 -4.56
CA LEU A 90 -0.79 -19.47 -5.70
C LEU A 90 0.22 -20.27 -6.53
N GLU A 91 1.51 -20.12 -6.23
CA GLU A 91 2.59 -20.79 -6.95
C GLU A 91 2.52 -20.57 -8.46
N ILE A 92 2.23 -19.32 -8.84
CA ILE A 92 2.16 -18.88 -10.23
C ILE A 92 3.47 -18.21 -10.60
N ASP A 93 4.11 -18.70 -11.67
CA ASP A 93 5.28 -18.07 -12.24
C ASP A 93 4.82 -17.13 -13.35
N GLY A 94 5.34 -15.92 -13.35
CA GLY A 94 5.01 -14.91 -14.33
C GLY A 94 3.96 -13.94 -13.86
N PRO A 95 3.67 -12.91 -14.68
CA PRO A 95 2.74 -11.86 -14.28
C PRO A 95 1.30 -12.34 -14.30
N LEU A 96 0.50 -11.79 -13.38
CA LEU A 96 -0.93 -12.06 -13.36
C LEU A 96 -1.59 -11.43 -14.59
N PRO A 97 -2.62 -12.09 -15.15
CA PRO A 97 -3.36 -11.49 -16.25
C PRO A 97 -4.03 -10.18 -15.85
N VAL A 98 -4.11 -9.25 -16.79
CA VAL A 98 -4.70 -7.94 -16.51
C VAL A 98 -6.17 -8.06 -16.09
N GLN A 99 -6.86 -9.09 -16.56
CA GLN A 99 -8.25 -9.35 -16.21
C GLN A 99 -8.44 -9.53 -14.69
N THR A 100 -7.41 -9.96 -14.00
CA THR A 100 -7.45 -10.11 -12.54
C THR A 100 -7.80 -8.80 -11.85
N PHE A 101 -7.41 -7.68 -12.45
CA PHE A 101 -7.57 -6.36 -11.84
C PHE A 101 -8.76 -5.57 -12.39
N ALA A 102 -9.49 -6.12 -13.37
CA ALA A 102 -10.51 -5.37 -14.11
C ALA A 102 -11.62 -4.80 -13.23
N ASP A 103 -12.01 -5.53 -12.18
CA ASP A 103 -13.09 -5.11 -11.30
C ASP A 103 -12.61 -4.47 -10.00
N SER A 104 -11.34 -4.10 -9.93
CA SER A 104 -10.80 -3.50 -8.72
C SER A 104 -11.39 -2.11 -8.50
N ARG A 105 -11.93 -1.88 -7.30
CA ARG A 105 -12.42 -0.55 -6.90
C ARG A 105 -11.28 0.39 -6.55
N LEU A 106 -10.08 -0.15 -6.40
CA LEU A 106 -8.91 0.62 -6.01
C LEU A 106 -8.20 1.23 -7.21
N LEU A 107 -8.43 0.68 -8.42
CA LEU A 107 -7.66 1.01 -9.61
C LEU A 107 -8.54 1.59 -10.71
N SER A 108 -8.08 2.67 -11.35
CA SER A 108 -8.66 3.18 -12.58
C SER A 108 -8.14 2.35 -13.76
N GLU A 109 -8.74 2.52 -14.94
CA GLU A 109 -8.30 1.82 -16.14
C GLU A 109 -6.83 2.15 -16.47
N GLY A 110 -6.45 3.41 -16.37
CA GLY A 110 -5.06 3.81 -16.60
C GLY A 110 -4.11 3.20 -15.59
N GLU A 111 -4.54 3.10 -14.35
CA GLU A 111 -3.73 2.47 -13.31
C GLU A 111 -3.57 0.97 -13.53
N ILE A 112 -4.61 0.30 -14.07
CA ILE A 112 -4.54 -1.12 -14.39
C ILE A 112 -3.45 -1.37 -15.44
N GLU A 113 -3.41 -0.51 -16.47
CA GLU A 113 -2.37 -0.62 -17.50
C GLU A 113 -0.98 -0.41 -16.93
N GLN A 114 -0.82 0.58 -16.06
CA GLN A 114 0.46 0.86 -15.42
C GLN A 114 0.88 -0.28 -14.50
N LEU A 115 -0.07 -0.86 -13.77
CA LEU A 115 0.20 -2.00 -12.89
C LEU A 115 0.65 -3.21 -13.71
N GLU A 116 0.00 -3.47 -14.82
CA GLU A 116 0.38 -4.56 -15.72
C GLU A 116 1.82 -4.39 -16.19
N ALA A 117 2.19 -3.17 -16.59
CA ALA A 117 3.55 -2.89 -17.03
C ALA A 117 4.58 -3.14 -15.92
N LEU A 118 4.25 -2.74 -14.69
CA LEU A 118 5.12 -2.98 -13.54
C LEU A 118 5.30 -4.46 -13.25
N LEU A 119 4.24 -5.23 -13.35
CA LEU A 119 4.30 -6.68 -13.11
C LEU A 119 5.14 -7.37 -14.17
N ARG A 120 5.03 -6.96 -15.42
CA ARG A 120 5.84 -7.51 -16.50
C ARG A 120 7.31 -7.17 -16.34
N ALA A 121 7.61 -5.94 -15.93
CA ALA A 121 8.99 -5.52 -15.71
C ALA A 121 9.62 -6.30 -14.56
N SER A 122 8.87 -6.52 -13.49
CA SER A 122 9.36 -7.30 -12.36
C SER A 122 9.65 -8.74 -12.75
N ASP A 123 8.76 -9.35 -13.54
CA ASP A 123 8.94 -10.72 -14.02
C ASP A 123 10.19 -10.82 -14.92
N ALA A 124 10.40 -9.84 -15.79
CA ALA A 124 11.58 -9.83 -16.65
C ALA A 124 12.88 -9.71 -15.85
N GLU A 125 12.87 -8.91 -14.78
CA GLU A 125 14.04 -8.80 -13.91
C GLU A 125 14.33 -10.11 -13.18
N ASP A 126 13.29 -10.80 -12.73
CA ASP A 126 13.45 -12.07 -12.02
C ASP A 126 14.04 -13.15 -12.92
N ARG A 127 13.85 -13.04 -14.23
CA ARG A 127 14.37 -14.01 -15.19
C ARG A 127 15.79 -13.71 -15.67
N SER A 128 16.29 -12.56 -15.36
CA SER A 128 17.63 -12.13 -15.84
C SER A 128 18.80 -12.74 -15.06
#